data_57f5186de2768f07d640b50bd824d3e7
#
_entry.id   57f5186de2768f07d640b50bd824d3e7
#
_cell.length_a   1.000
_cell.length_b   1.000
_cell.length_c   1.000
_cell.angle_alpha   90.00
_cell.angle_beta   90.00
_cell.angle_gamma   90.00
#
_symmetry.space_group_name_H-M   'P 1'
#
loop_
_entity.id
_entity.type
_entity.pdbx_description
1 polymer ?
#
loop_
_entity_poly.entity_id
_entity_poly.type
_entity_poly.pdbx_seq_one_letter_code
_entity_poly.pdbx_strand_id
1 'polypeptide(L)'
;PGPIIDDSNNIIGEHHGSLLYTIGQRQGLRIGGVKDMPDLPWYVFKKDQENNSLYVCQGEDNPLLFSKGLTLERLHWITDEFSGQLECEVQVRHRHKAVKCILDVNELEVRFDEEIRAITPGQSAVFYLDNICLGGGIIADQIN
;
A
#
# COMPACT_ATOMS: atom_id res chain seq x y z
N PRO A 1 12.24 -6.30 17.14
CA PRO A 1 10.93 -6.95 17.32
C PRO A 1 9.86 -5.97 17.79
N GLY A 2 8.64 -6.24 17.43
CA GLY A 2 7.52 -5.42 17.82
C GLY A 2 6.21 -6.19 17.75
N PRO A 3 5.08 -5.57 18.21
CA PRO A 3 3.81 -6.27 18.25
C PRO A 3 3.17 -6.41 16.87
N ILE A 4 2.47 -7.53 16.69
CA ILE A 4 1.49 -7.73 15.61
C ILE A 4 0.12 -7.48 16.22
N ILE A 5 -0.62 -6.55 15.64
CA ILE A 5 -1.88 -6.05 16.19
C ILE A 5 -3.01 -6.31 15.19
N ASP A 6 -4.14 -6.82 15.66
CA ASP A 6 -5.31 -7.03 14.80
C ASP A 6 -6.11 -5.75 14.60
N ASP A 7 -7.17 -5.83 13.80
CA ASP A 7 -8.04 -4.69 13.48
C ASP A 7 -8.94 -4.25 14.67
N SER A 8 -8.91 -4.99 15.76
CA SER A 8 -9.57 -4.62 17.03
C SER A 8 -8.58 -4.12 18.09
N ASN A 9 -7.34 -3.84 17.68
CA ASN A 9 -6.24 -3.35 18.53
C ASN A 9 -5.75 -4.37 19.58
N ASN A 10 -5.95 -5.65 19.33
CA ASN A 10 -5.40 -6.71 20.19
C ASN A 10 -4.03 -7.13 19.70
N ILE A 11 -3.09 -7.30 20.62
CA ILE A 11 -1.78 -7.86 20.29
C ILE A 11 -1.91 -9.37 20.16
N ILE A 12 -1.66 -9.89 18.96
CA ILE A 12 -1.83 -11.32 18.65
C ILE A 12 -0.54 -12.02 18.24
N GLY A 13 0.57 -11.31 18.22
CA GLY A 13 1.86 -11.88 17.86
C GLY A 13 3.00 -10.89 17.97
N GLU A 14 4.17 -11.32 17.53
CA GLU A 14 5.38 -10.50 17.50
C GLU A 14 6.07 -10.67 16.16
N HIS A 15 6.55 -9.55 15.60
CA HIS A 15 7.34 -9.55 14.35
C HIS A 15 8.81 -9.26 14.64
N HIS A 16 9.67 -9.57 13.67
CA HIS A 16 11.11 -9.40 13.79
C HIS A 16 11.65 -8.09 13.18
N GLY A 17 10.81 -7.24 12.70
CA GLY A 17 11.14 -5.95 12.10
C GLY A 17 10.12 -5.58 11.04
N SER A 18 9.43 -4.45 11.20
CA SER A 18 8.34 -4.04 10.31
C SER A 18 8.80 -3.83 8.87
N LEU A 19 10.07 -3.49 8.64
CA LEU A 19 10.63 -3.31 7.29
C LEU A 19 10.72 -4.61 6.50
N LEU A 20 10.68 -5.76 7.17
CA LEU A 20 10.72 -7.08 6.52
C LEU A 20 9.38 -7.50 5.92
N TYR A 21 8.33 -6.72 6.13
CA TYR A 21 6.98 -7.06 5.72
C TYR A 21 6.44 -6.05 4.69
N THR A 22 5.58 -6.53 3.80
CA THR A 22 4.86 -5.68 2.84
C THR A 22 3.37 -5.78 3.05
N ILE A 23 2.64 -4.74 2.62
CA ILE A 23 1.17 -4.76 2.69
C ILE A 23 0.65 -5.89 1.80
N GLY A 24 -0.31 -6.65 2.31
CA GLY A 24 -0.86 -7.83 1.63
C GLY A 24 -0.11 -9.12 1.91
N GLN A 25 1.01 -9.07 2.62
CA GLN A 25 1.78 -10.26 2.94
C GLN A 25 1.03 -11.17 3.90
N ARG A 26 1.05 -12.47 3.62
CA ARG A 26 0.46 -13.52 4.45
C ARG A 26 1.54 -14.37 5.13
N GLN A 27 2.58 -14.73 4.40
CA GLN A 27 3.62 -15.65 4.87
C GLN A 27 4.54 -15.01 5.88
N GLY A 28 5.06 -15.81 6.80
CA GLY A 28 6.05 -15.36 7.77
C GLY A 28 5.50 -14.61 8.99
N LEU A 29 4.18 -14.48 9.11
CA LEU A 29 3.57 -13.80 10.25
C LEU A 29 3.61 -14.66 11.53
N ARG A 30 3.59 -15.98 11.39
CA ARG A 30 3.63 -16.92 12.51
C ARG A 30 2.57 -16.65 13.58
N ILE A 31 1.37 -16.25 13.14
CA ILE A 31 0.23 -16.07 14.01
C ILE A 31 -0.44 -17.43 14.17
N GLY A 32 -0.50 -17.94 15.41
CA GLY A 32 -1.23 -19.15 15.72
C GLY A 32 -2.74 -18.93 15.71
N GLY A 33 -3.50 -19.94 16.07
CA GLY A 33 -4.94 -19.81 16.27
C GLY A 33 -5.24 -18.74 17.33
N VAL A 34 -6.07 -17.78 17.01
CA VAL A 34 -6.48 -16.72 17.93
C VAL A 34 -7.84 -17.10 18.50
N LYS A 35 -7.96 -17.05 19.83
CA LYS A 35 -9.18 -17.40 20.54
C LYS A 35 -10.36 -16.55 20.07
N ASP A 36 -11.49 -17.20 19.85
CA ASP A 36 -12.74 -16.57 19.41
C ASP A 36 -12.68 -15.94 18.01
N MET A 37 -11.66 -16.28 17.22
CA MET A 37 -11.52 -15.81 15.84
C MET A 37 -11.65 -16.98 14.86
N PRO A 38 -12.22 -16.73 13.66
CA PRO A 38 -12.28 -17.74 12.61
C PRO A 38 -10.88 -18.21 12.21
N ASP A 39 -10.78 -19.43 11.70
CA ASP A 39 -9.53 -19.97 11.17
C ASP A 39 -9.32 -19.50 9.72
N LEU A 40 -9.08 -18.21 9.55
CA LEU A 40 -8.81 -17.56 8.28
C LEU A 40 -7.38 -17.02 8.24
N PRO A 41 -6.77 -16.93 7.05
CA PRO A 41 -5.42 -16.36 6.92
C PRO A 41 -5.38 -14.90 7.36
N TRP A 42 -4.25 -14.52 7.93
CA TRP A 42 -3.95 -13.15 8.31
C TRP A 42 -3.10 -12.47 7.23
N TYR A 43 -3.37 -11.19 6.99
CA TYR A 43 -2.67 -10.37 6.01
C TYR A 43 -2.27 -9.04 6.62
N VAL A 44 -1.09 -8.55 6.27
CA VAL A 44 -0.62 -7.22 6.70
C VAL A 44 -1.41 -6.15 5.96
N PHE A 45 -2.03 -5.22 6.68
CA PHE A 45 -2.71 -4.09 6.04
C PHE A 45 -2.10 -2.73 6.37
N LYS A 46 -1.27 -2.63 7.39
CA LYS A 46 -0.64 -1.38 7.79
C LYS A 46 0.66 -1.64 8.54
N LYS A 47 1.63 -0.74 8.35
CA LYS A 47 2.87 -0.71 9.13
C LYS A 47 3.00 0.64 9.81
N ASP A 48 3.30 0.63 11.11
CA ASP A 48 3.56 1.84 11.88
C ASP A 48 5.02 1.79 12.35
N GLN A 49 5.88 2.51 11.66
CA GLN A 49 7.32 2.52 11.97
C GLN A 49 7.64 3.25 13.27
N GLU A 50 6.87 4.27 13.62
CA GLU A 50 7.10 5.02 14.87
C GLU A 50 6.88 4.15 16.10
N ASN A 51 5.83 3.35 16.09
CA ASN A 51 5.50 2.43 17.18
C ASN A 51 6.02 1.02 16.94
N ASN A 52 6.76 0.80 15.84
CA ASN A 52 7.28 -0.51 15.46
C ASN A 52 6.20 -1.60 15.44
N SER A 53 5.00 -1.24 15.00
CA SER A 53 3.83 -2.11 15.01
C SER A 53 3.46 -2.57 13.61
N LEU A 54 2.98 -3.81 13.52
CA LEU A 54 2.48 -4.41 12.30
C LEU A 54 0.99 -4.72 12.49
N TYR A 55 0.14 -4.21 11.60
CA TYR A 55 -1.30 -4.40 11.70
C TYR A 55 -1.77 -5.43 10.68
N VAL A 56 -2.57 -6.36 11.14
CA VAL A 56 -3.05 -7.49 10.33
C VAL A 56 -4.57 -7.63 10.40
N CYS A 57 -5.13 -8.20 9.35
CA CYS A 57 -6.56 -8.51 9.25
C CYS A 57 -6.73 -9.88 8.61
N GLN A 58 -7.91 -10.47 8.80
CA GLN A 58 -8.24 -11.78 8.24
C GLN A 58 -8.94 -11.65 6.90
N GLY A 59 -8.61 -12.57 5.98
CA GLY A 59 -9.25 -12.69 4.67
C GLY A 59 -8.58 -11.84 3.60
N GLU A 60 -8.33 -12.44 2.43
CA GLU A 60 -7.63 -11.77 1.32
C GLU A 60 -8.43 -10.63 0.69
N ASP A 61 -9.76 -10.61 0.88
CA ASP A 61 -10.65 -9.56 0.36
C ASP A 61 -11.06 -8.56 1.43
N ASN A 62 -10.39 -8.57 2.58
CA ASN A 62 -10.72 -7.65 3.65
C ASN A 62 -10.58 -6.19 3.16
N PRO A 63 -11.60 -5.34 3.37
CA PRO A 63 -11.56 -3.94 2.91
C PRO A 63 -10.36 -3.14 3.40
N LEU A 64 -9.78 -3.49 4.54
CA LEU A 64 -8.60 -2.84 5.09
C LEU A 64 -7.36 -3.00 4.21
N LEU A 65 -7.33 -3.99 3.31
CA LEU A 65 -6.24 -4.20 2.36
C LEU A 65 -6.30 -3.28 1.15
N PHE A 66 -7.40 -2.56 0.94
CA PHE A 66 -7.64 -1.73 -0.24
C PHE A 66 -7.49 -0.25 0.07
N SER A 67 -6.99 0.50 -0.90
CA SER A 67 -6.78 1.94 -0.79
C SER A 67 -7.42 2.68 -1.96
N LYS A 68 -7.88 3.91 -1.70
CA LYS A 68 -8.47 4.80 -2.72
C LYS A 68 -7.42 5.62 -3.45
N GLY A 69 -6.22 5.65 -2.93
CA GLY A 69 -5.13 6.40 -3.48
C GLY A 69 -3.84 6.20 -2.68
N LEU A 70 -2.86 7.01 -3.02
CA LEU A 70 -1.57 7.03 -2.34
C LEU A 70 -0.98 8.44 -2.34
N THR A 71 -0.02 8.66 -1.45
CA THR A 71 0.83 9.84 -1.49
C THR A 71 2.23 9.42 -1.93
N LEU A 72 2.97 10.35 -2.52
CA LEU A 72 4.34 10.15 -3.00
C LEU A 72 5.32 10.95 -2.15
N GLU A 73 6.52 10.40 -1.96
CA GLU A 73 7.61 11.16 -1.34
C GLU A 73 8.11 12.25 -2.28
N ARG A 74 8.25 11.90 -3.56
CA ARG A 74 8.67 12.80 -4.64
C ARG A 74 8.33 12.19 -5.98
N LEU A 75 8.44 12.99 -7.03
CA LEU A 75 8.11 12.60 -8.39
C LEU A 75 9.29 12.91 -9.31
N HIS A 76 9.72 11.91 -10.08
CA HIS A 76 10.73 12.04 -11.11
C HIS A 76 10.09 11.95 -12.49
N TRP A 77 10.35 12.94 -13.34
CA TRP A 77 9.84 12.98 -14.71
C TRP A 77 10.85 12.41 -15.69
N ILE A 78 10.38 11.56 -16.60
CA ILE A 78 11.14 11.11 -17.77
C ILE A 78 10.84 12.02 -18.95
N THR A 79 9.59 12.52 -19.02
CA THR A 79 9.13 13.49 -20.01
C THR A 79 9.19 14.90 -19.44
N ASP A 80 8.66 15.89 -20.18
CA ASP A 80 8.46 17.24 -19.67
C ASP A 80 7.55 17.21 -18.42
N GLU A 81 7.83 18.09 -17.49
CA GLU A 81 7.10 18.17 -16.23
C GLU A 81 5.66 18.68 -16.47
N PHE A 82 4.73 18.06 -15.79
CA PHE A 82 3.35 18.52 -15.69
C PHE A 82 3.15 19.26 -14.38
N SER A 83 2.07 20.03 -14.29
CA SER A 83 1.65 20.72 -13.07
C SER A 83 0.15 20.55 -12.86
N GLY A 84 -0.32 20.75 -11.63
CA GLY A 84 -1.72 20.60 -11.28
C GLY A 84 -2.19 19.16 -11.30
N GLN A 85 -3.41 18.96 -11.73
CA GLN A 85 -4.03 17.63 -11.78
C GLN A 85 -3.95 17.04 -13.18
N LEU A 86 -3.52 15.78 -13.25
CA LEU A 86 -3.33 15.07 -14.51
C LEU A 86 -4.10 13.75 -14.46
N GLU A 87 -5.01 13.55 -15.42
CA GLU A 87 -5.63 12.25 -15.65
C GLU A 87 -4.63 11.37 -16.40
N CYS A 88 -4.27 10.25 -15.80
CA CYS A 88 -3.30 9.32 -16.36
C CYS A 88 -3.53 7.91 -15.80
N GLU A 89 -2.56 7.04 -16.00
CA GLU A 89 -2.59 5.69 -15.44
C GLU A 89 -1.39 5.48 -14.52
N VAL A 90 -1.58 4.68 -13.47
CA VAL A 90 -0.51 4.36 -12.51
C VAL A 90 -0.35 2.85 -12.41
N GLN A 91 0.90 2.38 -12.43
CA GLN A 91 1.28 1.01 -12.14
C GLN A 91 2.00 0.99 -10.79
N VAL A 92 1.46 0.24 -9.84
CA VAL A 92 1.99 0.15 -8.48
C VAL A 92 2.72 -1.15 -8.21
N ARG A 93 2.63 -2.11 -9.13
CA ARG A 93 3.33 -3.38 -9.08
C ARG A 93 3.76 -3.79 -10.48
N HIS A 94 4.97 -4.34 -10.59
CA HIS A 94 5.59 -4.69 -11.87
C HIS A 94 4.71 -5.58 -12.77
N ARG A 95 3.96 -6.53 -12.19
CA ARG A 95 3.14 -7.50 -12.94
C ARG A 95 1.67 -7.13 -13.02
N HIS A 96 1.27 -5.98 -12.47
CA HIS A 96 -0.11 -5.54 -12.50
C HIS A 96 -0.29 -4.52 -13.62
N LYS A 97 -1.51 -4.47 -14.18
CA LYS A 97 -1.86 -3.45 -15.15
C LYS A 97 -1.83 -2.08 -14.51
N ALA A 98 -1.46 -1.08 -15.30
CA ALA A 98 -1.68 0.29 -14.93
C ALA A 98 -3.19 0.57 -14.85
N VAL A 99 -3.62 1.35 -13.88
CA VAL A 99 -5.02 1.69 -13.65
C VAL A 99 -5.22 3.20 -13.74
N LYS A 100 -6.42 3.60 -14.13
CA LYS A 100 -6.76 5.02 -14.25
C LYS A 100 -6.71 5.72 -12.92
N CYS A 101 -6.17 6.92 -12.93
CA CYS A 101 -6.02 7.74 -11.72
C CYS A 101 -5.99 9.22 -12.06
N ILE A 102 -6.06 10.04 -11.01
CA ILE A 102 -5.75 11.47 -11.07
C ILE A 102 -4.51 11.69 -10.22
N LEU A 103 -3.46 12.19 -10.85
CA LEU A 103 -2.22 12.59 -10.19
C LEU A 103 -2.27 14.09 -9.92
N ASP A 104 -2.22 14.45 -8.64
CA ASP A 104 -2.02 15.85 -8.24
C ASP A 104 -0.53 16.07 -8.04
N VAL A 105 0.09 16.72 -9.01
CA VAL A 105 1.54 16.92 -9.04
C VAL A 105 2.01 17.83 -7.90
N ASN A 106 1.22 18.84 -7.57
CA ASN A 106 1.58 19.83 -6.55
C ASN A 106 1.51 19.24 -5.13
N GLU A 107 0.48 18.42 -4.87
CA GLU A 107 0.25 17.81 -3.57
C GLU A 107 0.94 16.43 -3.43
N LEU A 108 1.47 15.88 -4.52
CA LEU A 108 2.04 14.53 -4.57
C LEU A 108 1.03 13.47 -4.11
N GLU A 109 -0.21 13.62 -4.54
CA GLU A 109 -1.30 12.69 -4.25
C GLU A 109 -1.80 12.02 -5.53
N VAL A 110 -2.18 10.76 -5.38
CA VAL A 110 -2.78 9.98 -6.47
C VAL A 110 -4.11 9.43 -5.99
N ARG A 111 -5.17 9.66 -6.76
CA ARG A 111 -6.49 9.11 -6.50
C ARG A 111 -6.84 8.12 -7.61
N PHE A 112 -7.15 6.88 -7.23
CA PHE A 112 -7.50 5.82 -8.17
C PHE A 112 -8.98 5.90 -8.54
N ASP A 113 -9.31 5.54 -9.78
CA ASP A 113 -10.70 5.37 -10.20
C ASP A 113 -11.37 4.23 -9.43
N GLU A 114 -10.63 3.14 -9.21
CA GLU A 114 -11.07 2.00 -8.41
C GLU A 114 -10.04 1.71 -7.32
N GLU A 115 -10.51 1.22 -6.18
CA GLU A 115 -9.61 0.85 -5.08
C GLU A 115 -8.59 -0.20 -5.53
N ILE A 116 -7.36 -0.05 -5.04
CA ILE A 116 -6.27 -0.98 -5.32
C ILE A 116 -5.86 -1.69 -4.03
N ARG A 117 -5.66 -3.01 -4.14
CA ARG A 117 -5.21 -3.84 -3.03
C ARG A 117 -3.72 -3.68 -2.78
N ALA A 118 -3.36 -3.63 -1.50
CA ALA A 118 -1.97 -3.77 -1.02
C ALA A 118 -1.01 -2.68 -1.49
N ILE A 119 -1.44 -1.43 -1.43
CA ILE A 119 -0.55 -0.27 -1.64
C ILE A 119 0.49 -0.26 -0.52
N THR A 120 1.76 -0.31 -0.88
CA THR A 120 2.86 -0.49 0.08
C THR A 120 3.79 0.72 0.07
N PRO A 121 3.90 1.46 1.19
CA PRO A 121 4.93 2.49 1.33
C PRO A 121 6.33 1.96 1.06
N GLY A 122 7.14 2.75 0.37
CA GLY A 122 8.50 2.38 -0.01
C GLY A 122 8.61 1.73 -1.38
N GLN A 123 7.52 1.26 -1.97
CA GLN A 123 7.50 0.73 -3.33
C GLN A 123 7.28 1.83 -4.36
N SER A 124 7.57 1.53 -5.62
CA SER A 124 7.49 2.50 -6.71
C SER A 124 6.10 2.55 -7.34
N ALA A 125 5.67 3.75 -7.70
CA ALA A 125 4.53 4.00 -8.58
C ALA A 125 5.04 4.58 -9.89
N VAL A 126 4.59 4.05 -11.03
CA VAL A 126 5.01 4.49 -12.36
C VAL A 126 3.79 5.01 -13.13
N PHE A 127 3.91 6.17 -13.73
CA PHE A 127 2.80 6.87 -14.39
C PHE A 127 2.93 6.81 -15.91
N TYR A 128 1.80 6.60 -16.56
CA TYR A 128 1.67 6.48 -18.02
C TYR A 128 0.55 7.35 -18.55
N LEU A 129 0.73 7.88 -19.74
CA LEU A 129 -0.31 8.55 -20.52
C LEU A 129 -0.22 8.02 -21.94
N ASP A 130 -1.30 7.44 -22.44
CA ASP A 130 -1.35 6.83 -23.79
C ASP A 130 -0.18 5.87 -24.06
N ASN A 131 0.13 5.02 -23.07
CA ASN A 131 1.23 4.04 -23.08
C ASN A 131 2.64 4.65 -23.08
N ILE A 132 2.75 5.97 -22.88
CA ILE A 132 4.03 6.65 -22.72
C ILE A 132 4.34 6.78 -21.24
N CYS A 133 5.50 6.29 -20.81
CA CYS A 133 5.94 6.45 -19.43
C CYS A 133 6.29 7.91 -19.16
N LEU A 134 5.62 8.50 -18.20
CA LEU A 134 5.83 9.90 -17.80
C LEU A 134 6.91 10.04 -16.74
N GLY A 135 7.03 9.06 -15.89
CA GLY A 135 7.91 9.10 -14.73
C GLY A 135 7.35 8.26 -13.59
N GLY A 136 7.85 8.49 -12.40
CA GLY A 136 7.42 7.74 -11.22
C GLY A 136 7.94 8.30 -9.92
N GLY A 137 7.55 7.68 -8.84
CA GLY A 137 7.95 8.07 -7.50
C GLY A 137 7.83 6.93 -6.50
N ILE A 138 8.32 7.19 -5.31
CA ILE A 138 8.23 6.25 -4.19
C ILE A 138 6.96 6.54 -3.41
N ILE A 139 6.20 5.51 -3.13
CA ILE A 139 4.97 5.60 -2.34
C ILE A 139 5.33 5.97 -0.90
N ALA A 140 4.77 7.08 -0.42
CA ALA A 140 4.95 7.52 0.96
C ALA A 140 3.93 6.86 1.88
N ASP A 141 2.66 6.86 1.51
CA ASP A 141 1.58 6.28 2.32
C ASP A 141 0.37 5.94 1.48
N GLN A 142 -0.55 5.21 2.08
CA GLN A 142 -1.86 4.85 1.55
C GLN A 142 -2.87 5.97 1.82
N ILE A 143 -3.86 6.11 0.94
CA ILE A 143 -5.06 6.92 1.20
C ILE A 143 -6.25 5.97 1.27
N ASN A 144 -6.87 5.92 2.41
CA ASN A 144 -8.00 5.02 2.68
C ASN A 144 -9.37 5.71 2.52
#